data_fd979130fcb03ef2a1fa89ed4020b75d
#
_entry.id   fd979130fcb03ef2a1fa89ed4020b75d
#
_cell.length_a   1.000
_cell.length_b   1.000
_cell.length_c   1.000
_cell.angle_alpha   90.00
_cell.angle_beta   90.00
_cell.angle_gamma   90.00
#
_symmetry.space_group_name_H-M   'P 1'
#
loop_
_entity.id
_entity.type
_entity.pdbx_description
1 polymer ?
#
loop_
_entity_poly.entity_id
_entity_poly.type
_entity_poly.pdbx_seq_one_letter_code
_entity_poly.pdbx_strand_id
1 'polypeptide(L)'
;MISEIETYLLRALNMALQVNGETSYTNAFGINVIKDGFLFIPRIPSSYIVNDELYQKIYSICSPALYPEYTLLKQTGAYFVPLDTEDIHVKRALFFPWKKGISKRLIIPNIRKYVRTLNQDKIPIMDNLEIDYSHTTGIAIAGTSGGGKSYLLVYLLYVLKNFSDLVIIDPKFSTPARWGRDNGIKVIAPNYDNRSKSDYVSAVNSELSKCMEIINTRQQILYNNPEANLRHYTVVIDELLALSEGVAKSVKDAFFSLLINIYLLGRETKVHTVVLSQRFDNNALPISCREQMNVLIQVGNINSKTTQFLFPDLDLAGLVIPKGKGTGLIQVIDSEHPFQVVPLLTPTYK
;
A
#
# COMPACT_ATOMS: atom_id res chain seq x y z
N MET A 1 -22.68 -24.92 -3.07
CA MET A 1 -21.45 -24.11 -2.83
C MET A 1 -21.75 -22.84 -2.03
N ILE A 2 -22.57 -21.89 -2.49
CA ILE A 2 -22.90 -20.67 -1.70
C ILE A 2 -23.54 -21.05 -0.36
N SER A 3 -24.60 -21.87 -0.33
CA SER A 3 -25.26 -22.31 0.88
C SER A 3 -24.37 -23.12 1.84
N GLU A 4 -23.38 -23.80 1.35
CA GLU A 4 -22.39 -24.54 2.15
C GLU A 4 -21.45 -23.58 2.87
N ILE A 5 -21.00 -22.52 2.19
CA ILE A 5 -20.15 -21.47 2.79
C ILE A 5 -20.96 -20.70 3.85
N GLU A 6 -22.21 -20.36 3.57
CA GLU A 6 -23.11 -19.71 4.56
C GLU A 6 -23.25 -20.55 5.82
N THR A 7 -23.55 -21.85 5.65
CA THR A 7 -23.69 -22.78 6.76
C THR A 7 -22.38 -22.94 7.54
N TYR A 8 -21.25 -22.99 6.82
CA TYR A 8 -19.92 -23.11 7.43
C TYR A 8 -19.57 -21.86 8.27
N LEU A 9 -19.73 -20.66 7.70
CA LEU A 9 -19.48 -19.40 8.38
C LEU A 9 -20.42 -19.21 9.56
N LEU A 10 -21.69 -19.54 9.41
CA LEU A 10 -22.67 -19.47 10.50
C LEU A 10 -22.24 -20.35 11.67
N ARG A 11 -21.79 -21.57 11.41
CA ARG A 11 -21.30 -22.49 12.48
C ARG A 11 -20.02 -21.94 13.13
N ALA A 12 -19.05 -21.51 12.33
CA ALA A 12 -17.78 -20.99 12.85
C ALA A 12 -18.01 -19.75 13.75
N LEU A 13 -18.87 -18.83 13.33
CA LEU A 13 -19.20 -17.64 14.09
C LEU A 13 -20.03 -17.95 15.34
N ASN A 14 -21.01 -18.84 15.26
CA ASN A 14 -21.78 -19.27 16.44
C ASN A 14 -20.88 -19.88 17.53
N MET A 15 -19.90 -20.70 17.13
CA MET A 15 -18.95 -21.29 18.09
C MET A 15 -17.99 -20.25 18.70
N ALA A 16 -17.53 -19.31 17.89
CA ALA A 16 -16.46 -18.38 18.30
C ALA A 16 -16.98 -17.09 18.95
N LEU A 17 -18.23 -16.70 18.68
CA LEU A 17 -18.86 -15.53 19.26
C LEU A 17 -19.66 -15.85 20.55
N GLN A 18 -19.68 -17.11 21.00
CA GLN A 18 -20.34 -17.46 22.26
C GLN A 18 -19.75 -16.65 23.41
N VAL A 19 -20.59 -15.83 24.02
CA VAL A 19 -20.27 -15.08 25.24
C VAL A 19 -20.72 -15.90 26.43
N ASN A 20 -19.78 -16.32 27.30
CA ASN A 20 -20.02 -16.80 28.67
C ASN A 20 -21.05 -17.93 28.87
N GLY A 21 -20.95 -19.00 28.08
CA GLY A 21 -21.67 -20.25 28.40
C GLY A 21 -23.18 -20.25 28.11
N GLU A 22 -23.73 -19.21 27.55
CA GLU A 22 -25.10 -19.21 27.03
C GLU A 22 -25.13 -19.87 25.65
N THR A 23 -25.64 -21.08 25.59
CA THR A 23 -25.96 -21.81 24.35
C THR A 23 -27.24 -21.28 23.70
N SER A 24 -27.28 -19.99 23.44
CA SER A 24 -28.40 -19.39 22.73
C SER A 24 -28.17 -19.53 21.22
N TYR A 25 -28.61 -20.62 20.67
CA TYR A 25 -28.76 -20.87 19.21
C TYR A 25 -29.84 -19.99 18.56
N THR A 26 -30.26 -18.94 19.22
CA THR A 26 -31.32 -18.09 18.73
C THR A 26 -30.76 -17.07 17.78
N ASN A 27 -31.02 -17.26 16.49
CA ASN A 27 -31.12 -16.26 15.41
C ASN A 27 -30.58 -14.83 15.69
N ALA A 28 -29.48 -14.72 16.46
CA ALA A 28 -28.88 -13.44 16.82
C ALA A 28 -28.27 -12.73 15.61
N PHE A 29 -27.93 -13.49 14.59
CA PHE A 29 -27.44 -12.99 13.31
C PHE A 29 -27.70 -13.99 12.19
N GLY A 30 -27.64 -13.50 10.94
CA GLY A 30 -27.64 -14.29 9.72
C GLY A 30 -26.36 -14.04 8.91
N ILE A 31 -26.06 -14.97 8.00
CA ILE A 31 -25.00 -14.82 7.01
C ILE A 31 -25.65 -14.90 5.64
N ASN A 32 -25.27 -13.99 4.74
CA ASN A 32 -25.65 -14.04 3.33
C ASN A 32 -24.37 -13.92 2.48
N VAL A 33 -24.10 -14.91 1.66
CA VAL A 33 -22.92 -14.95 0.77
C VAL A 33 -23.31 -14.32 -0.56
N ILE A 34 -22.52 -13.32 -0.96
CA ILE A 34 -22.63 -12.64 -2.24
C ILE A 34 -21.37 -12.86 -3.08
N LYS A 35 -21.38 -12.44 -4.33
CA LYS A 35 -20.26 -12.67 -5.26
C LYS A 35 -18.92 -12.19 -4.72
N ASP A 36 -18.89 -10.99 -4.16
CA ASP A 36 -17.67 -10.26 -3.78
C ASP A 36 -17.40 -10.26 -2.27
N GLY A 37 -18.13 -11.09 -1.51
CA GLY A 37 -17.96 -11.14 -0.06
C GLY A 37 -19.10 -11.87 0.65
N PHE A 38 -19.23 -11.59 1.93
CA PHE A 38 -20.41 -12.01 2.71
C PHE A 38 -20.92 -10.87 3.58
N LEU A 39 -22.17 -10.97 3.95
CA LEU A 39 -22.88 -10.07 4.82
C LEU A 39 -23.12 -10.74 6.17
N PHE A 40 -22.69 -10.11 7.24
CA PHE A 40 -23.08 -10.47 8.60
C PHE A 40 -24.29 -9.58 8.99
N ILE A 41 -25.44 -10.20 9.20
CA ILE A 41 -26.73 -9.53 9.42
C ILE A 41 -27.08 -9.64 10.91
N PRO A 42 -26.73 -8.67 11.75
CA PRO A 42 -27.10 -8.70 13.16
C PRO A 42 -28.62 -8.48 13.29
N ARG A 43 -29.27 -9.26 14.12
CA ARG A 43 -30.67 -9.02 14.50
C ARG A 43 -30.70 -8.05 15.66
N ILE A 44 -31.24 -6.87 15.45
CA ILE A 44 -31.32 -5.82 16.45
C ILE A 44 -32.70 -5.82 17.09
N PRO A 45 -32.85 -5.74 18.42
CA PRO A 45 -31.80 -5.65 19.43
C PRO A 45 -30.96 -6.94 19.55
N SER A 46 -29.66 -6.80 19.74
CA SER A 46 -28.73 -7.93 19.84
C SER A 46 -27.98 -7.89 21.17
N SER A 47 -27.42 -9.04 21.56
CA SER A 47 -26.50 -9.14 22.70
C SER A 47 -25.12 -8.55 22.39
N TYR A 48 -24.84 -8.19 21.12
CA TYR A 48 -23.59 -7.59 20.70
C TYR A 48 -23.72 -6.09 20.53
N ILE A 49 -22.65 -5.37 20.86
CA ILE A 49 -22.46 -4.01 20.37
C ILE A 49 -21.97 -4.13 18.93
N VAL A 50 -22.75 -3.63 17.97
CA VAL A 50 -22.41 -3.69 16.54
C VAL A 50 -21.52 -2.50 16.22
N ASN A 51 -20.21 -2.69 16.39
CA ASN A 51 -19.17 -1.69 16.24
C ASN A 51 -17.94 -2.26 15.46
N ASP A 52 -16.87 -1.47 15.39
CA ASP A 52 -15.63 -1.91 14.75
C ASP A 52 -14.99 -3.11 15.47
N GLU A 53 -15.02 -3.19 16.78
CA GLU A 53 -14.46 -4.32 17.53
C GLU A 53 -15.12 -5.65 17.12
N LEU A 54 -16.43 -5.68 17.00
CA LEU A 54 -17.16 -6.84 16.49
C LEU A 54 -16.77 -7.16 15.04
N TYR A 55 -16.65 -6.13 14.20
CA TYR A 55 -16.23 -6.29 12.81
C TYR A 55 -14.85 -6.96 12.72
N GLN A 56 -13.86 -6.47 13.46
CA GLN A 56 -12.52 -7.02 13.49
C GLN A 56 -12.48 -8.45 14.08
N LYS A 57 -13.32 -8.73 15.07
CA LYS A 57 -13.47 -10.07 15.64
C LYS A 57 -14.04 -11.06 14.63
N ILE A 58 -15.10 -10.69 13.91
CA ILE A 58 -15.69 -11.50 12.83
C ILE A 58 -14.64 -11.74 11.72
N TYR A 59 -13.92 -10.71 11.31
CA TYR A 59 -12.84 -10.83 10.34
C TYR A 59 -11.80 -11.88 10.80
N SER A 60 -11.33 -11.78 12.04
CA SER A 60 -10.30 -12.67 12.60
C SER A 60 -10.72 -14.14 12.68
N ILE A 61 -12.02 -14.40 12.83
CA ILE A 61 -12.60 -15.74 12.80
C ILE A 61 -12.73 -16.26 11.36
N CYS A 62 -13.29 -15.43 10.47
CA CYS A 62 -13.67 -15.85 9.13
C CYS A 62 -12.47 -15.92 8.17
N SER A 63 -11.45 -15.07 8.34
CA SER A 63 -10.31 -15.04 7.44
C SER A 63 -9.53 -16.37 7.39
N PRO A 64 -9.08 -16.95 8.51
CA PRO A 64 -8.45 -18.28 8.46
C PRO A 64 -9.42 -19.40 8.10
N ALA A 65 -10.71 -19.28 8.42
CA ALA A 65 -11.72 -20.26 8.08
C ALA A 65 -11.99 -20.35 6.57
N LEU A 66 -11.92 -19.25 5.86
CA LEU A 66 -12.13 -19.17 4.41
C LEU A 66 -10.88 -19.50 3.59
N TYR A 67 -9.69 -19.40 4.19
CA TYR A 67 -8.42 -19.72 3.53
C TYR A 67 -8.29 -21.23 3.28
N PRO A 68 -7.82 -21.70 2.10
CA PRO A 68 -7.28 -20.94 0.96
C PRO A 68 -8.31 -20.64 -0.16
N GLU A 69 -9.59 -20.99 0.03
CA GLU A 69 -10.61 -20.87 -1.01
C GLU A 69 -10.93 -19.40 -1.31
N TYR A 70 -10.88 -18.54 -0.28
CA TYR A 70 -11.07 -17.11 -0.38
C TYR A 70 -10.05 -16.38 0.49
N THR A 71 -9.57 -15.24 0.01
CA THR A 71 -8.81 -14.27 0.78
C THR A 71 -9.74 -13.16 1.22
N LEU A 72 -10.06 -13.11 2.51
CA LEU A 72 -10.85 -12.04 3.08
C LEU A 72 -10.01 -10.75 3.10
N LEU A 73 -10.58 -9.64 2.65
CA LEU A 73 -9.88 -8.36 2.54
C LEU A 73 -10.01 -7.59 3.86
N LYS A 74 -8.87 -7.28 4.47
CA LYS A 74 -8.84 -6.54 5.74
C LYS A 74 -9.25 -5.10 5.52
N GLN A 75 -10.27 -4.65 6.26
CA GLN A 75 -10.75 -3.27 6.25
C GLN A 75 -10.25 -2.54 7.51
N THR A 76 -10.07 -1.23 7.41
CA THR A 76 -9.64 -0.38 8.53
C THR A 76 -10.81 0.10 9.40
N GLY A 77 -12.04 -0.24 9.06
CA GLY A 77 -13.24 0.13 9.81
C GLY A 77 -14.42 -0.79 9.52
N ALA A 78 -15.50 -0.65 10.29
CA ALA A 78 -16.75 -1.40 10.09
C ALA A 78 -17.59 -0.78 8.97
N TYR A 79 -17.88 -1.55 7.92
CA TYR A 79 -18.69 -1.09 6.79
C TYR A 79 -20.10 -1.65 6.86
N PHE A 80 -21.06 -0.74 7.04
CA PHE A 80 -22.49 -1.06 7.03
C PHE A 80 -23.06 -0.93 5.62
N VAL A 81 -23.89 -1.88 5.25
CA VAL A 81 -24.73 -1.83 4.04
C VAL A 81 -26.19 -1.95 4.42
N PRO A 82 -27.10 -1.18 3.80
CA PRO A 82 -28.53 -1.33 3.98
C PRO A 82 -29.00 -2.62 3.29
N LEU A 83 -30.00 -3.26 3.88
CA LEU A 83 -30.71 -4.38 3.27
C LEU A 83 -32.12 -3.94 2.88
N ASP A 84 -32.55 -4.33 1.70
CA ASP A 84 -33.90 -4.08 1.21
C ASP A 84 -34.88 -5.08 1.85
N THR A 85 -35.41 -4.73 3.00
CA THR A 85 -36.39 -5.52 3.77
C THR A 85 -37.28 -4.64 4.61
N GLU A 86 -38.53 -5.06 4.85
CA GLU A 86 -39.44 -4.39 5.75
C GLU A 86 -39.14 -4.68 7.23
N ASP A 87 -38.42 -5.76 7.55
CA ASP A 87 -38.08 -6.11 8.93
C ASP A 87 -37.01 -5.19 9.51
N ILE A 88 -37.41 -4.26 10.39
CA ILE A 88 -36.55 -3.30 11.06
C ILE A 88 -35.38 -3.95 11.81
N HIS A 89 -35.55 -5.20 12.27
CA HIS A 89 -34.53 -5.92 13.04
C HIS A 89 -33.32 -6.31 12.21
N VAL A 90 -33.46 -6.44 10.88
CA VAL A 90 -32.42 -6.94 9.96
C VAL A 90 -32.17 -6.00 8.75
N LYS A 91 -32.51 -4.71 8.86
CA LYS A 91 -32.33 -3.72 7.77
C LYS A 91 -30.88 -3.36 7.45
N ARG A 92 -29.90 -3.91 8.16
CA ARG A 92 -28.48 -3.56 8.02
C ARG A 92 -27.59 -4.78 8.14
N ALA A 93 -26.46 -4.74 7.47
CA ALA A 93 -25.44 -5.77 7.58
C ALA A 93 -24.04 -5.15 7.64
N LEU A 94 -23.10 -5.89 8.22
CA LEU A 94 -21.67 -5.62 8.07
C LEU A 94 -21.18 -6.37 6.83
N PHE A 95 -20.49 -5.68 5.93
CA PHE A 95 -19.96 -6.26 4.71
C PHE A 95 -18.49 -6.67 4.86
N PHE A 96 -18.19 -7.90 4.49
CA PHE A 96 -16.86 -8.49 4.48
C PHE A 96 -16.46 -8.86 3.05
N PRO A 97 -15.70 -8.01 2.36
CA PRO A 97 -15.26 -8.28 1.00
C PRO A 97 -14.18 -9.35 0.94
N TRP A 98 -14.19 -10.14 -0.15
CA TRP A 98 -13.16 -11.14 -0.42
C TRP A 98 -12.73 -11.20 -1.88
N LYS A 99 -11.60 -11.86 -2.11
CA LYS A 99 -11.19 -12.34 -3.43
C LYS A 99 -11.14 -13.86 -3.42
N LYS A 100 -11.58 -14.48 -4.51
CA LYS A 100 -11.53 -15.94 -4.65
C LYS A 100 -10.08 -16.41 -4.76
N GLY A 101 -9.73 -17.44 -4.00
CA GLY A 101 -8.39 -18.02 -3.95
C GLY A 101 -7.42 -17.20 -3.09
N ILE A 102 -6.13 -17.44 -3.29
CA ILE A 102 -5.02 -16.78 -2.59
C ILE A 102 -4.31 -15.79 -3.51
N SER A 103 -3.60 -14.84 -2.92
CA SER A 103 -2.69 -13.97 -3.67
C SER A 103 -1.68 -14.79 -4.46
N LYS A 104 -1.49 -14.46 -5.73
CA LYS A 104 -0.55 -15.16 -6.63
C LYS A 104 0.58 -14.23 -7.02
N ARG A 105 1.80 -14.78 -6.94
CA ARG A 105 3.01 -14.09 -7.34
C ARG A 105 3.06 -13.93 -8.85
N LEU A 106 3.38 -12.72 -9.30
CA LEU A 106 3.71 -12.47 -10.69
C LEU A 106 5.10 -13.04 -11.00
N ILE A 107 5.17 -14.01 -11.92
CA ILE A 107 6.42 -14.67 -12.34
C ILE A 107 6.78 -14.20 -13.73
N ILE A 108 7.91 -13.51 -13.87
CA ILE A 108 8.34 -12.86 -15.11
C ILE A 108 9.65 -13.50 -15.60
N PRO A 109 9.59 -14.35 -16.61
CA PRO A 109 10.78 -15.04 -17.13
C PRO A 109 11.82 -14.09 -17.76
N ASN A 110 11.39 -12.94 -18.30
CA ASN A 110 12.26 -11.93 -18.89
C ASN A 110 11.66 -10.54 -18.67
N ILE A 111 12.24 -9.79 -17.72
CA ILE A 111 11.74 -8.48 -17.33
C ILE A 111 11.77 -7.48 -18.49
N ARG A 112 12.84 -7.47 -19.29
CA ARG A 112 13.00 -6.51 -20.40
C ARG A 112 11.96 -6.70 -21.52
N LYS A 113 11.54 -7.96 -21.77
CA LYS A 113 10.45 -8.24 -22.72
C LYS A 113 9.10 -7.88 -22.10
N TYR A 114 8.90 -8.27 -20.85
CA TYR A 114 7.65 -8.06 -20.13
C TYR A 114 7.25 -6.58 -20.04
N VAL A 115 8.16 -5.71 -19.65
CA VAL A 115 7.85 -4.28 -19.49
C VAL A 115 7.41 -3.60 -20.79
N ARG A 116 7.82 -4.14 -21.96
CA ARG A 116 7.39 -3.63 -23.27
C ARG A 116 5.95 -3.98 -23.63
N THR A 117 5.36 -4.94 -22.94
CA THR A 117 3.96 -5.39 -23.16
C THR A 117 2.97 -4.72 -22.20
N LEU A 118 3.48 -3.94 -21.24
CA LEU A 118 2.63 -3.28 -20.26
C LEU A 118 1.90 -2.08 -20.86
N ASN A 119 0.69 -1.88 -20.40
CA ASN A 119 -0.02 -0.63 -20.64
C ASN A 119 0.70 0.53 -19.97
N GLN A 120 0.62 1.70 -20.59
CA GLN A 120 1.15 2.92 -19.96
C GLN A 120 0.41 3.16 -18.64
N ASP A 121 1.15 3.72 -17.69
CA ASP A 121 0.64 4.13 -16.38
C ASP A 121 0.15 2.99 -15.46
N LYS A 122 0.34 1.71 -15.84
CA LYS A 122 -0.02 0.56 -15.01
C LYS A 122 1.21 -0.19 -14.49
N ILE A 123 1.19 -0.50 -13.20
CA ILE A 123 2.27 -1.25 -12.52
C ILE A 123 1.68 -2.54 -11.94
N PRO A 124 1.76 -3.67 -12.64
CA PRO A 124 1.34 -4.95 -12.08
C PRO A 124 2.22 -5.35 -10.89
N ILE A 125 1.63 -5.68 -9.76
CA ILE A 125 2.34 -6.09 -8.53
C ILE A 125 2.15 -7.58 -8.24
N MET A 126 0.93 -8.08 -8.48
CA MET A 126 0.58 -9.50 -8.38
C MET A 126 -0.25 -9.89 -9.60
N ASP A 127 -0.53 -11.17 -9.75
CA ASP A 127 -1.30 -11.71 -10.87
C ASP A 127 -2.67 -11.01 -11.06
N ASN A 128 -3.23 -10.49 -9.97
CA ASN A 128 -4.54 -9.85 -9.94
C ASN A 128 -4.56 -8.49 -9.22
N LEU A 129 -3.41 -7.83 -9.12
CA LEU A 129 -3.30 -6.50 -8.53
C LEU A 129 -2.33 -5.65 -9.33
N GLU A 130 -2.79 -4.52 -9.83
CA GLU A 130 -1.97 -3.50 -10.45
C GLU A 130 -2.20 -2.13 -9.79
N ILE A 131 -1.21 -1.27 -9.88
CA ILE A 131 -1.27 0.11 -9.41
C ILE A 131 -1.51 1.00 -10.63
N ASP A 132 -2.53 1.86 -10.55
CA ASP A 132 -2.71 2.95 -11.50
C ASP A 132 -1.78 4.11 -11.12
N TYR A 133 -0.72 4.28 -11.90
CA TYR A 133 0.30 5.27 -11.60
C TYR A 133 -0.17 6.71 -11.88
N SER A 134 -1.15 6.91 -12.76
CA SER A 134 -1.73 8.24 -13.03
C SER A 134 -2.44 8.81 -11.80
N HIS A 135 -2.99 7.93 -10.95
CA HIS A 135 -3.67 8.30 -9.71
C HIS A 135 -2.78 8.18 -8.47
N THR A 136 -1.51 7.79 -8.65
CA THR A 136 -0.57 7.60 -7.55
C THR A 136 0.17 8.89 -7.23
N THR A 137 0.11 9.35 -5.98
CA THR A 137 0.92 10.48 -5.49
C THR A 137 2.31 10.02 -5.10
N GLY A 138 2.40 8.94 -4.32
CA GLY A 138 3.64 8.36 -3.86
C GLY A 138 3.51 6.91 -3.44
N ILE A 139 4.62 6.19 -3.56
CA ILE A 139 4.77 4.79 -3.14
C ILE A 139 5.74 4.74 -1.95
N ALA A 140 5.29 4.23 -0.81
CA ALA A 140 6.12 3.97 0.35
C ALA A 140 6.43 2.48 0.48
N ILE A 141 7.70 2.11 0.62
CA ILE A 141 8.14 0.71 0.76
C ILE A 141 8.91 0.54 2.07
N ALA A 142 8.28 -0.08 3.06
CA ALA A 142 8.89 -0.42 4.34
C ALA A 142 9.41 -1.87 4.35
N GLY A 143 10.36 -2.15 5.22
CA GLY A 143 10.80 -3.51 5.51
C GLY A 143 12.21 -3.59 6.05
N THR A 144 12.51 -4.67 6.77
CA THR A 144 13.84 -4.94 7.32
C THR A 144 14.86 -5.25 6.23
N SER A 145 16.15 -5.19 6.59
CA SER A 145 17.23 -5.63 5.70
C SER A 145 17.02 -7.11 5.32
N GLY A 146 17.23 -7.45 4.04
CA GLY A 146 17.00 -8.79 3.51
C GLY A 146 15.53 -9.12 3.21
N GLY A 147 14.56 -8.26 3.53
CA GLY A 147 13.12 -8.47 3.29
C GLY A 147 12.70 -8.44 1.82
N GLY A 148 13.56 -7.95 0.91
CA GLY A 148 13.26 -7.89 -0.53
C GLY A 148 12.96 -6.50 -1.07
N LYS A 149 13.10 -5.43 -0.28
CA LYS A 149 12.85 -4.03 -0.72
C LYS A 149 13.57 -3.66 -2.01
N SER A 150 14.89 -3.80 -2.03
CA SER A 150 15.70 -3.41 -3.21
C SER A 150 15.37 -4.24 -4.44
N TYR A 151 14.96 -5.51 -4.27
CA TYR A 151 14.52 -6.36 -5.35
C TYR A 151 13.19 -5.85 -5.95
N LEU A 152 12.21 -5.52 -5.09
CA LEU A 152 10.96 -4.89 -5.50
C LEU A 152 11.22 -3.52 -6.16
N LEU A 153 12.13 -2.70 -5.58
CA LEU A 153 12.46 -1.41 -6.16
C LEU A 153 13.02 -1.54 -7.57
N VAL A 154 13.96 -2.46 -7.81
CA VAL A 154 14.52 -2.66 -9.16
C VAL A 154 13.43 -3.11 -10.15
N TYR A 155 12.47 -3.93 -9.73
CA TYR A 155 11.29 -4.23 -10.54
C TYR A 155 10.51 -2.95 -10.92
N LEU A 156 10.21 -2.10 -9.93
CA LEU A 156 9.52 -0.83 -10.18
C LEU A 156 10.31 0.06 -11.14
N LEU A 157 11.63 0.14 -10.99
CA LEU A 157 12.49 0.91 -11.88
C LEU A 157 12.41 0.41 -13.34
N TYR A 158 12.37 -0.91 -13.56
CA TYR A 158 12.17 -1.45 -14.90
C TYR A 158 10.83 -1.05 -15.50
N VAL A 159 9.76 -1.08 -14.72
CA VAL A 159 8.42 -0.72 -15.18
C VAL A 159 8.31 0.79 -15.42
N LEU A 160 8.71 1.60 -14.43
CA LEU A 160 8.60 3.06 -14.48
C LEU A 160 9.41 3.68 -15.62
N LYS A 161 10.58 3.12 -15.93
CA LYS A 161 11.43 3.62 -17.04
C LYS A 161 10.69 3.71 -18.38
N ASN A 162 9.65 2.92 -18.60
CA ASN A 162 8.90 2.94 -19.87
C ASN A 162 8.08 4.22 -20.07
N PHE A 163 7.55 4.78 -18.99
CA PHE A 163 6.59 5.89 -19.07
C PHE A 163 6.93 7.08 -18.16
N SER A 164 8.01 6.98 -17.38
CA SER A 164 8.46 8.04 -16.47
C SER A 164 9.91 8.39 -16.68
N ASP A 165 10.24 9.67 -16.55
CA ASP A 165 11.60 10.13 -16.36
C ASP A 165 12.00 9.88 -14.90
N LEU A 166 13.19 9.33 -14.67
CA LEU A 166 13.61 8.86 -13.36
C LEU A 166 14.81 9.62 -12.83
N VAL A 167 14.80 9.90 -11.53
CA VAL A 167 15.97 10.28 -10.75
C VAL A 167 16.07 9.38 -9.53
N ILE A 168 17.24 8.82 -9.27
CA ILE A 168 17.49 7.91 -8.14
C ILE A 168 18.38 8.61 -7.13
N ILE A 169 17.93 8.70 -5.89
CA ILE A 169 18.67 9.19 -4.73
C ILE A 169 19.03 7.97 -3.88
N ASP A 170 20.32 7.62 -3.83
CA ASP A 170 20.78 6.43 -3.11
C ASP A 170 21.99 6.77 -2.24
N PRO A 171 21.79 6.94 -0.91
CA PRO A 171 22.88 7.28 0.02
C PRO A 171 23.88 6.14 0.27
N LYS A 172 23.61 4.92 -0.25
CA LYS A 172 24.39 3.71 0.05
C LYS A 172 25.14 3.13 -1.13
N PHE A 173 25.01 3.71 -2.33
CA PHE A 173 25.53 3.14 -3.58
C PHE A 173 25.06 1.68 -3.80
N SER A 174 23.82 1.42 -3.49
CA SER A 174 23.24 0.08 -3.47
C SER A 174 22.84 -0.43 -4.85
N THR A 175 22.06 -1.48 -4.93
CA THR A 175 21.60 -2.05 -6.20
C THR A 175 20.81 -1.06 -7.07
N PRO A 176 19.91 -0.21 -6.55
CA PRO A 176 19.23 0.81 -7.33
C PRO A 176 20.19 1.81 -8.02
N ALA A 177 21.21 2.28 -7.33
CA ALA A 177 22.20 3.19 -7.93
C ALA A 177 22.97 2.53 -9.08
N ARG A 178 23.43 1.27 -8.89
CA ARG A 178 24.10 0.49 -9.95
C ARG A 178 23.17 0.28 -11.14
N TRP A 179 21.93 -0.10 -10.88
CA TRP A 179 20.93 -0.25 -11.94
C TRP A 179 20.70 1.06 -12.70
N GLY A 180 20.60 2.18 -11.98
CA GLY A 180 20.44 3.51 -12.57
C GLY A 180 21.59 3.86 -13.52
N ARG A 181 22.83 3.71 -13.06
CA ARG A 181 24.04 3.91 -13.89
C ARG A 181 24.00 3.05 -15.15
N ASP A 182 23.74 1.75 -15.00
CA ASP A 182 23.74 0.78 -16.12
C ASP A 182 22.59 1.00 -17.10
N ASN A 183 21.57 1.77 -16.72
CA ASN A 183 20.41 2.12 -17.54
C ASN A 183 20.37 3.59 -17.99
N GLY A 184 21.44 4.38 -17.75
CA GLY A 184 21.51 5.78 -18.14
C GLY A 184 20.58 6.71 -17.37
N ILE A 185 20.19 6.33 -16.15
CA ILE A 185 19.34 7.12 -15.25
C ILE A 185 20.22 7.95 -14.33
N LYS A 186 19.82 9.19 -14.10
CA LYS A 186 20.51 10.08 -13.16
C LYS A 186 20.46 9.52 -11.74
N VAL A 187 21.65 9.40 -11.13
CA VAL A 187 21.83 8.93 -9.76
C VAL A 187 22.48 10.03 -8.93
N ILE A 188 21.87 10.35 -7.79
CA ILE A 188 22.42 11.24 -6.77
C ILE A 188 22.85 10.37 -5.59
N ALA A 189 24.15 10.25 -5.40
CA ALA A 189 24.77 9.50 -4.34
C ALA A 189 25.87 10.34 -3.69
N PRO A 190 26.30 10.03 -2.45
CA PRO A 190 27.44 10.73 -1.83
C PRO A 190 28.67 10.70 -2.72
N ASN A 191 29.38 11.80 -2.83
CA ASN A 191 30.61 11.89 -3.61
C ASN A 191 31.73 12.52 -2.77
N TYR A 192 32.95 12.56 -3.31
CA TYR A 192 34.12 13.10 -2.61
C TYR A 192 34.03 14.62 -2.34
N ASP A 193 33.15 15.34 -3.06
CA ASP A 193 32.94 16.78 -2.87
C ASP A 193 32.04 17.06 -1.66
N ASN A 194 31.32 16.04 -1.17
CA ASN A 194 30.49 16.15 0.03
C ASN A 194 31.37 16.05 1.27
N ARG A 195 31.67 17.21 1.89
CA ARG A 195 32.47 17.30 3.14
C ARG A 195 31.71 16.78 4.36
N SER A 196 30.41 16.78 4.29
CA SER A 196 29.53 16.34 5.36
C SER A 196 28.27 15.65 4.79
N LYS A 197 27.54 14.99 5.69
CA LYS A 197 26.23 14.42 5.35
C LYS A 197 25.22 15.51 4.96
N SER A 198 25.32 16.68 5.59
CA SER A 198 24.49 17.85 5.27
C SER A 198 24.73 18.38 3.87
N ASP A 199 25.98 18.34 3.38
CA ASP A 199 26.32 18.74 2.01
C ASP A 199 25.66 17.81 1.00
N TYR A 200 25.70 16.50 1.26
CA TYR A 200 25.02 15.53 0.41
C TYR A 200 23.49 15.76 0.39
N VAL A 201 22.86 15.97 1.55
CA VAL A 201 21.44 16.24 1.63
C VAL A 201 21.09 17.59 1.00
N SER A 202 21.98 18.58 1.04
CA SER A 202 21.82 19.84 0.30
C SER A 202 21.81 19.63 -1.21
N ALA A 203 22.65 18.72 -1.74
CA ALA A 203 22.63 18.34 -3.15
C ALA A 203 21.30 17.61 -3.50
N VAL A 204 20.79 16.77 -2.59
CA VAL A 204 19.45 16.16 -2.75
C VAL A 204 18.37 17.24 -2.77
N ASN A 205 18.41 18.23 -1.86
CA ASN A 205 17.46 19.33 -1.82
C ASN A 205 17.48 20.14 -3.13
N SER A 206 18.65 20.35 -3.71
CA SER A 206 18.77 21.03 -5.01
C SER A 206 18.06 20.26 -6.13
N GLU A 207 18.08 18.93 -6.09
CA GLU A 207 17.35 18.10 -7.07
C GLU A 207 15.85 18.11 -6.82
N LEU A 208 15.41 18.06 -5.55
CA LEU A 208 13.99 18.19 -5.21
C LEU A 208 13.44 19.57 -5.58
N SER A 209 14.26 20.63 -5.50
CA SER A 209 13.87 21.97 -5.97
C SER A 209 13.59 22.00 -7.49
N LYS A 210 14.36 21.24 -8.28
CA LYS A 210 14.05 21.10 -9.73
C LYS A 210 12.72 20.37 -9.96
N CYS A 211 12.33 19.45 -9.08
CA CYS A 211 11.00 18.84 -9.16
C CYS A 211 9.91 19.88 -8.95
N MET A 212 10.12 20.85 -8.05
CA MET A 212 9.19 21.96 -7.85
C MET A 212 9.12 22.88 -9.08
N GLU A 213 10.24 23.13 -9.76
CA GLU A 213 10.25 23.89 -11.03
C GLU A 213 9.44 23.17 -12.12
N ILE A 214 9.58 21.84 -12.21
CA ILE A 214 8.80 20.99 -13.13
C ILE A 214 7.31 21.08 -12.78
N ILE A 215 6.94 20.97 -11.51
CA ILE A 215 5.55 21.09 -11.04
C ILE A 215 4.97 22.44 -11.46
N ASN A 216 5.66 23.55 -11.14
CA ASN A 216 5.20 24.89 -11.45
C ASN A 216 5.02 25.11 -12.96
N THR A 217 5.96 24.63 -13.77
CA THR A 217 5.88 24.69 -15.23
C THR A 217 4.67 23.91 -15.75
N ARG A 218 4.46 22.70 -15.24
CA ARG A 218 3.35 21.84 -15.65
C ARG A 218 1.99 22.36 -15.20
N GLN A 219 1.91 23.01 -14.04
CA GLN A 219 0.69 23.70 -13.60
C GLN A 219 0.28 24.80 -14.58
N GLN A 220 1.24 25.58 -15.09
CA GLN A 220 0.95 26.58 -16.12
C GLN A 220 0.48 25.96 -17.44
N ILE A 221 1.07 24.82 -17.83
CA ILE A 221 0.63 24.08 -19.01
C ILE A 221 -0.81 23.59 -18.82
N LEU A 222 -1.12 22.95 -17.69
CA LEU A 222 -2.46 22.42 -17.39
C LEU A 222 -3.51 23.52 -17.22
N TYR A 223 -3.12 24.67 -16.67
CA TYR A 223 -4.01 25.82 -16.57
C TYR A 223 -4.46 26.30 -17.96
N ASN A 224 -3.55 26.31 -18.95
CA ASN A 224 -3.85 26.71 -20.31
C ASN A 224 -4.46 25.58 -21.16
N ASN A 225 -4.11 24.33 -20.87
CA ASN A 225 -4.61 23.15 -21.57
C ASN A 225 -4.77 21.98 -20.58
N PRO A 226 -5.95 21.81 -19.98
CA PRO A 226 -6.22 20.76 -19.00
C PRO A 226 -5.99 19.32 -19.52
N GLU A 227 -6.12 19.11 -20.83
CA GLU A 227 -5.94 17.80 -21.48
C GLU A 227 -4.49 17.56 -21.96
N ALA A 228 -3.52 18.39 -21.53
CA ALA A 228 -2.14 18.23 -21.93
C ALA A 228 -1.57 16.89 -21.48
N ASN A 229 -1.05 16.11 -22.42
CA ASN A 229 -0.43 14.83 -22.12
C ASN A 229 0.98 15.06 -21.55
N LEU A 230 1.14 14.84 -20.24
CA LEU A 230 2.39 14.98 -19.53
C LEU A 230 3.02 13.59 -19.32
N ARG A 231 4.31 13.44 -19.61
CA ARG A 231 5.08 12.27 -19.23
C ARG A 231 5.31 12.28 -17.72
N HIS A 232 5.25 11.12 -17.05
CA HIS A 232 5.54 11.02 -15.63
C HIS A 232 6.99 11.42 -15.33
N TYR A 233 7.20 11.97 -14.15
CA TYR A 233 8.51 12.24 -13.56
C TYR A 233 8.56 11.63 -12.17
N THR A 234 9.54 10.78 -11.89
CA THR A 234 9.59 10.04 -10.62
C THR A 234 10.92 10.22 -9.92
N VAL A 235 10.86 10.67 -8.67
CA VAL A 235 11.99 10.68 -7.76
C VAL A 235 11.96 9.43 -6.89
N VAL A 236 13.02 8.65 -6.95
CA VAL A 236 13.20 7.42 -6.17
C VAL A 236 14.21 7.66 -5.08
N ILE A 237 13.85 7.41 -3.82
CA ILE A 237 14.73 7.59 -2.65
C ILE A 237 14.93 6.25 -1.96
N ASP A 238 16.14 5.71 -2.03
CA ASP A 238 16.52 4.48 -1.30
C ASP A 238 17.08 4.81 0.08
N GLU A 239 16.33 4.49 1.12
CA GLU A 239 16.64 4.72 2.54
C GLU A 239 16.48 6.17 2.99
N LEU A 240 15.23 6.53 3.25
CA LEU A 240 14.83 7.87 3.68
C LEU A 240 15.48 8.30 5.02
N LEU A 241 15.61 7.35 5.98
CA LEU A 241 16.27 7.61 7.28
C LEU A 241 17.70 8.09 7.10
N ALA A 242 18.41 7.65 6.08
CA ALA A 242 19.76 8.08 5.83
C ALA A 242 19.84 9.57 5.44
N LEU A 243 18.77 10.17 4.97
CA LEU A 243 18.71 11.59 4.59
C LEU A 243 18.24 12.51 5.73
N SER A 244 17.69 11.96 6.79
CA SER A 244 17.13 12.73 7.92
C SER A 244 17.95 12.65 9.21
N GLU A 245 18.61 11.52 9.48
CA GLU A 245 19.42 11.33 10.69
C GLU A 245 20.82 11.91 10.57
N GLY A 246 21.28 12.64 11.57
CA GLY A 246 22.63 13.23 11.62
C GLY A 246 22.87 14.34 10.59
N VAL A 247 21.82 15.01 10.16
CA VAL A 247 21.84 16.15 9.22
C VAL A 247 21.52 17.44 9.98
N ALA A 248 22.12 18.54 9.58
CA ALA A 248 21.82 19.86 10.14
C ALA A 248 20.32 20.17 10.03
N LYS A 249 19.73 20.71 11.11
CA LYS A 249 18.28 20.90 11.22
C LYS A 249 17.69 21.67 10.03
N SER A 250 18.31 22.78 9.63
CA SER A 250 17.82 23.60 8.51
C SER A 250 17.79 22.84 7.18
N VAL A 251 18.80 22.00 6.92
CA VAL A 251 18.90 21.19 5.70
C VAL A 251 17.84 20.07 5.71
N LYS A 252 17.61 19.46 6.88
CA LYS A 252 16.56 18.45 7.07
C LYS A 252 15.16 19.03 6.92
N ASP A 253 14.91 20.20 7.53
CA ASP A 253 13.61 20.88 7.45
C ASP A 253 13.30 21.29 5.99
N ALA A 254 14.31 21.76 5.24
CA ALA A 254 14.16 22.04 3.81
C ALA A 254 13.84 20.77 3.00
N PHE A 255 14.50 19.65 3.31
CA PHE A 255 14.23 18.36 2.65
C PHE A 255 12.78 17.93 2.84
N PHE A 256 12.26 17.96 4.05
CA PHE A 256 10.87 17.59 4.32
C PHE A 256 9.88 18.58 3.72
N SER A 257 10.17 19.89 3.74
CA SER A 257 9.32 20.90 3.11
C SER A 257 9.19 20.66 1.61
N LEU A 258 10.27 20.33 0.92
CA LEU A 258 10.26 20.02 -0.51
C LEU A 258 9.43 18.75 -0.79
N LEU A 259 9.62 17.69 0.01
CA LEU A 259 8.83 16.48 -0.14
C LEU A 259 7.33 16.71 0.07
N ILE A 260 6.94 17.45 1.12
CA ILE A 260 5.54 17.80 1.39
C ILE A 260 4.94 18.52 0.17
N ASN A 261 5.63 19.51 -0.37
CA ASN A 261 5.14 20.25 -1.53
C ASN A 261 5.01 19.35 -2.78
N ILE A 262 5.96 18.43 -3.01
CA ILE A 262 5.86 17.46 -4.11
C ILE A 262 4.63 16.57 -3.92
N TYR A 263 4.35 16.09 -2.71
CA TYR A 263 3.16 15.26 -2.45
C TYR A 263 1.85 16.04 -2.66
N LEU A 264 1.80 17.29 -2.21
CA LEU A 264 0.58 18.10 -2.33
C LEU A 264 0.25 18.51 -3.77
N LEU A 265 1.28 18.75 -4.59
CA LEU A 265 1.13 19.36 -5.92
C LEU A 265 1.48 18.41 -7.08
N GLY A 266 2.09 17.26 -6.78
CA GLY A 266 2.68 16.38 -7.79
C GLY A 266 1.68 15.54 -8.59
N ARG A 267 0.56 15.14 -8.00
CA ARG A 267 -0.36 14.17 -8.63
C ARG A 267 -0.87 14.64 -9.99
N GLU A 268 -1.45 15.80 -10.05
CA GLU A 268 -2.04 16.36 -11.27
C GLU A 268 -0.96 16.68 -12.32
N THR A 269 0.21 17.11 -11.86
CA THR A 269 1.37 17.41 -12.71
C THR A 269 2.20 16.19 -13.09
N LYS A 270 1.79 14.99 -12.71
CA LYS A 270 2.49 13.71 -12.93
C LYS A 270 3.92 13.69 -12.38
N VAL A 271 4.15 14.32 -11.24
CA VAL A 271 5.43 14.25 -10.50
C VAL A 271 5.22 13.40 -9.25
N HIS A 272 5.94 12.30 -9.15
CA HIS A 272 5.72 11.26 -8.15
C HIS A 272 6.97 10.96 -7.36
N THR A 273 6.80 10.27 -6.22
CA THR A 273 7.90 9.75 -5.42
C THR A 273 7.75 8.26 -5.16
N VAL A 274 8.87 7.56 -5.13
CA VAL A 274 8.98 6.18 -4.60
C VAL A 274 10.00 6.21 -3.49
N VAL A 275 9.58 6.04 -2.26
CA VAL A 275 10.45 6.17 -1.09
C VAL A 275 10.57 4.86 -0.34
N LEU A 276 11.81 4.52 0.03
CA LEU A 276 12.11 3.33 0.81
C LEU A 276 12.65 3.72 2.18
N SER A 277 12.29 2.94 3.18
CA SER A 277 12.87 3.01 4.51
C SER A 277 12.80 1.66 5.22
N GLN A 278 13.63 1.45 6.22
CA GLN A 278 13.47 0.30 7.11
C GLN A 278 12.21 0.43 7.95
N ARG A 279 11.85 1.67 8.33
CA ARG A 279 10.62 2.03 9.02
C ARG A 279 10.23 3.46 8.64
N PHE A 280 8.95 3.78 8.79
CA PHE A 280 8.41 5.11 8.49
C PHE A 280 7.95 5.82 9.76
N ASP A 281 8.81 5.85 10.79
CA ASP A 281 8.54 6.68 11.97
C ASP A 281 8.65 8.18 11.64
N ASN A 282 8.33 9.05 12.60
CA ASN A 282 8.34 10.50 12.39
C ASN A 282 9.73 11.07 12.06
N ASN A 283 10.82 10.34 12.37
CA ASN A 283 12.17 10.75 11.99
C ASN A 283 12.47 10.44 10.53
N ALA A 284 11.88 9.36 9.99
CA ALA A 284 12.02 8.98 8.60
C ALA A 284 11.18 9.88 7.70
N LEU A 285 9.91 10.07 8.05
CA LEU A 285 8.96 10.85 7.26
C LEU A 285 7.88 11.44 8.15
N PRO A 286 7.65 12.77 8.12
CA PRO A 286 6.56 13.41 8.84
C PRO A 286 5.20 12.81 8.50
N ILE A 287 4.27 12.85 9.46
CA ILE A 287 2.90 12.33 9.28
C ILE A 287 2.22 12.98 8.07
N SER A 288 2.35 14.29 7.93
CA SER A 288 1.80 15.05 6.80
C SER A 288 2.25 14.56 5.41
N CYS A 289 3.45 14.00 5.31
CA CYS A 289 3.91 13.35 4.08
C CYS A 289 3.29 11.95 3.91
N ARG A 290 3.23 11.17 5.00
CA ARG A 290 2.71 9.79 4.96
C ARG A 290 1.24 9.73 4.56
N GLU A 291 0.44 10.67 5.05
CA GLU A 291 -1.00 10.79 4.74
C GLU A 291 -1.28 11.12 3.25
N GLN A 292 -0.29 11.64 2.53
CA GLN A 292 -0.40 11.92 1.10
C GLN A 292 -0.02 10.72 0.22
N MET A 293 0.54 9.67 0.80
CA MET A 293 0.91 8.47 0.05
C MET A 293 -0.28 7.54 -0.10
N ASN A 294 -0.54 7.12 -1.30
CA ASN A 294 -1.68 6.25 -1.60
C ASN A 294 -1.28 4.81 -1.99
N VAL A 295 0.02 4.51 -2.07
CA VAL A 295 0.50 3.13 -2.20
C VAL A 295 1.48 2.82 -1.08
N LEU A 296 1.06 1.95 -0.16
CA LEU A 296 1.81 1.58 1.01
C LEU A 296 2.19 0.11 0.93
N ILE A 297 3.48 -0.19 1.01
CA ILE A 297 4.01 -1.55 0.88
C ILE A 297 4.92 -1.87 2.07
N GLN A 298 4.66 -2.95 2.76
CA GLN A 298 5.59 -3.51 3.74
C GLN A 298 6.06 -4.88 3.29
N VAL A 299 7.36 -5.09 3.19
CA VAL A 299 7.98 -6.35 2.74
C VAL A 299 8.76 -6.99 3.87
N GLY A 300 8.61 -8.30 4.03
CA GLY A 300 9.33 -9.09 5.03
C GLY A 300 8.52 -9.31 6.31
N ASN A 301 9.17 -9.17 7.46
CA ASN A 301 8.53 -9.47 8.74
C ASN A 301 7.40 -8.49 9.06
N ILE A 302 6.21 -9.05 9.27
CA ILE A 302 5.00 -8.30 9.65
C ILE A 302 4.76 -8.51 11.13
N ASN A 303 4.82 -7.43 11.89
CA ASN A 303 4.51 -7.40 13.32
C ASN A 303 3.96 -6.01 13.69
N SER A 304 3.17 -5.94 14.75
CA SER A 304 2.50 -4.70 15.18
C SER A 304 3.47 -3.53 15.41
N LYS A 305 4.67 -3.82 15.91
CA LYS A 305 5.70 -2.82 16.24
C LYS A 305 6.26 -2.08 15.02
N THR A 306 6.41 -2.76 13.89
CA THR A 306 6.94 -2.15 12.65
C THR A 306 5.84 -1.74 11.68
N THR A 307 4.73 -2.46 11.68
CA THR A 307 3.62 -2.22 10.76
C THR A 307 2.84 -0.96 11.09
N GLN A 308 2.67 -0.63 12.38
CA GLN A 308 1.96 0.57 12.83
C GLN A 308 2.50 1.90 12.27
N PHE A 309 3.76 1.95 11.85
CA PHE A 309 4.32 3.17 11.29
C PHE A 309 3.84 3.46 9.86
N LEU A 310 3.54 2.43 9.10
CA LEU A 310 3.03 2.57 7.73
C LEU A 310 1.51 2.35 7.66
N PHE A 311 0.97 1.53 8.54
CA PHE A 311 -0.45 1.18 8.63
C PHE A 311 -0.95 1.43 10.07
N PRO A 312 -1.14 2.69 10.49
CA PRO A 312 -1.44 3.02 11.89
C PRO A 312 -2.75 2.40 12.40
N ASP A 313 -3.75 2.29 11.54
CA ASP A 313 -5.08 1.80 11.90
C ASP A 313 -5.28 0.30 11.60
N LEU A 314 -4.19 -0.41 11.24
CA LEU A 314 -4.27 -1.82 10.88
C LEU A 314 -4.13 -2.73 12.10
N ASP A 315 -5.19 -3.43 12.44
CA ASP A 315 -5.11 -4.60 13.30
C ASP A 315 -4.61 -5.82 12.51
N LEU A 316 -3.54 -6.46 12.97
CA LEU A 316 -2.95 -7.63 12.31
C LEU A 316 -3.69 -8.94 12.59
N ALA A 317 -4.66 -8.95 13.53
CA ALA A 317 -5.41 -10.14 13.88
C ALA A 317 -6.14 -10.72 12.65
N GLY A 318 -6.04 -12.02 12.46
CA GLY A 318 -6.69 -12.73 11.35
C GLY A 318 -6.05 -12.54 9.97
N LEU A 319 -4.98 -11.75 9.84
CA LEU A 319 -4.27 -11.63 8.56
C LEU A 319 -3.52 -12.93 8.24
N VAL A 320 -3.82 -13.53 7.10
CA VAL A 320 -3.12 -14.70 6.59
C VAL A 320 -2.05 -14.26 5.58
N ILE A 321 -0.79 -14.28 6.00
CA ILE A 321 0.33 -13.86 5.15
C ILE A 321 1.03 -15.11 4.59
N PRO A 322 1.16 -15.24 3.26
CA PRO A 322 1.84 -16.38 2.66
C PRO A 322 3.31 -16.48 3.10
N LYS A 323 3.81 -17.70 3.34
CA LYS A 323 5.21 -17.95 3.69
C LYS A 323 6.11 -17.72 2.46
N GLY A 324 7.29 -17.11 2.67
CA GLY A 324 8.35 -17.02 1.65
C GLY A 324 9.06 -15.68 1.62
N LYS A 325 10.05 -15.56 0.72
CA LYS A 325 10.74 -14.29 0.47
C LYS A 325 9.87 -13.36 -0.36
N GLY A 326 9.96 -12.06 -0.09
CA GLY A 326 9.18 -11.05 -0.80
C GLY A 326 7.68 -11.15 -0.51
N THR A 327 7.31 -11.65 0.66
CA THR A 327 5.93 -11.57 1.18
C THR A 327 5.79 -10.35 2.06
N GLY A 328 4.57 -9.88 2.21
CA GLY A 328 4.31 -8.68 3.00
C GLY A 328 2.86 -8.25 2.95
N LEU A 329 2.64 -6.95 3.05
CA LEU A 329 1.34 -6.29 2.94
C LEU A 329 1.42 -5.17 1.90
N ILE A 330 0.32 -4.94 1.21
CA ILE A 330 0.12 -3.79 0.33
C ILE A 330 -1.25 -3.17 0.56
N GLN A 331 -1.30 -1.85 0.56
CA GLN A 331 -2.51 -1.06 0.46
C GLN A 331 -2.38 -0.13 -0.74
N VAL A 332 -3.38 -0.14 -1.60
CA VAL A 332 -3.54 0.82 -2.69
C VAL A 332 -4.79 1.62 -2.37
N ILE A 333 -4.62 2.93 -2.14
CA ILE A 333 -5.71 3.84 -1.78
C ILE A 333 -6.12 4.58 -3.05
N ASP A 334 -7.10 4.04 -3.74
CA ASP A 334 -7.71 4.62 -4.95
C ASP A 334 -9.23 4.47 -4.89
N SER A 335 -9.92 4.83 -5.98
CA SER A 335 -11.38 4.71 -6.08
C SER A 335 -11.89 3.26 -6.10
N GLU A 336 -11.04 2.31 -6.50
CA GLU A 336 -11.39 0.88 -6.60
C GLU A 336 -11.04 0.10 -5.33
N HIS A 337 -10.02 0.53 -4.60
CA HIS A 337 -9.46 -0.19 -3.44
C HIS A 337 -9.34 0.71 -2.18
N PRO A 338 -10.35 1.51 -1.83
CA PRO A 338 -10.25 2.35 -0.65
C PRO A 338 -10.10 1.46 0.60
N PHE A 339 -9.11 1.71 1.44
CA PHE A 339 -8.96 1.11 2.77
C PHE A 339 -8.66 -0.40 2.85
N GLN A 340 -8.40 -1.09 1.75
CA GLN A 340 -8.13 -2.53 1.76
C GLN A 340 -6.63 -2.82 1.88
N VAL A 341 -6.26 -3.60 2.88
CA VAL A 341 -4.91 -4.15 3.00
C VAL A 341 -4.91 -5.62 2.56
N VAL A 342 -4.06 -5.96 1.61
CA VAL A 342 -3.96 -7.30 1.04
C VAL A 342 -2.59 -7.93 1.32
N PRO A 343 -2.53 -9.27 1.53
CA PRO A 343 -1.27 -9.99 1.55
C PRO A 343 -0.52 -9.82 0.23
N LEU A 344 0.74 -9.38 0.32
CA LEU A 344 1.60 -9.12 -0.83
C LEU A 344 2.52 -10.31 -1.12
N LEU A 345 2.66 -10.61 -2.40
CA LEU A 345 3.72 -11.43 -2.98
C LEU A 345 4.43 -10.61 -4.05
N THR A 346 5.61 -10.07 -3.74
CA THR A 346 6.36 -9.24 -4.71
C THR A 346 6.68 -10.03 -5.98
N PRO A 347 6.71 -9.39 -7.17
CA PRO A 347 7.08 -10.04 -8.41
C PRO A 347 8.42 -10.77 -8.33
N THR A 348 8.53 -11.87 -9.04
CA THR A 348 9.81 -12.58 -9.27
C THR A 348 10.16 -12.49 -10.74
N TYR A 349 11.37 -12.05 -11.05
CA TYR A 349 11.77 -11.79 -12.43
C TYR A 349 13.24 -12.19 -12.69
N LYS A 350 13.55 -12.41 -13.97
CA LYS A 350 14.89 -12.66 -14.52
C LYS A 350 15.22 -11.65 -15.61
#